data_db03c4f6839f57bbccbaf08eaf1eb407
#
_entry.id   db03c4f6839f57bbccbaf08eaf1eb407
#
_cell.length_a   1.000
_cell.length_b   1.000
_cell.length_c   1.000
_cell.angle_alpha   90.00
_cell.angle_beta   90.00
_cell.angle_gamma   90.00
#
_symmetry.space_group_name_H-M   'P 1'
#
loop_
_entity.id
_entity.type
_entity.pdbx_description
1 polymer ?
#
loop_
_entity_poly.entity_id
_entity_poly.type
_entity_poly.pdbx_seq_one_letter_code
_entity_poly.pdbx_strand_id
1 'polypeptide(L)' 'MRIHLNGEPIDLPVASTLAQLLLHQGLAERRVAVEVNGAIVPRGAHATQALCDDDRVEIVHALGGG' A
#
# COMPACT_ATOMS: atom_id res chain seq x y z
N MET A 1 12.45 -3.96 6.30
CA MET A 1 11.25 -4.54 6.93
C MET A 1 10.49 -5.39 5.93
N ARG A 2 9.76 -6.34 6.41
CA ARG A 2 8.99 -7.21 5.53
C ARG A 2 7.50 -7.01 5.78
N ILE A 3 6.77 -6.81 4.69
CA ILE A 3 5.30 -6.75 4.72
C ILE A 3 4.75 -7.82 3.78
N HIS A 4 3.44 -7.97 3.81
CA HIS A 4 2.75 -8.87 2.88
C HIS A 4 1.89 -8.02 1.96
N LEU A 5 2.18 -8.08 0.67
CA LEU A 5 1.43 -7.33 -0.33
C LEU A 5 0.60 -8.32 -1.13
N ASN A 6 -0.72 -8.22 -1.00
CA ASN A 6 -1.66 -9.14 -1.64
C ASN A 6 -1.27 -10.61 -1.40
N GLY A 7 -0.88 -10.91 -0.17
CA GLY A 7 -0.52 -12.26 0.24
C GLY A 7 0.92 -12.67 -0.02
N GLU A 8 1.72 -11.82 -0.64
CA GLU A 8 3.11 -12.14 -0.94
C GLU A 8 4.06 -11.32 -0.10
N PRO A 9 5.08 -11.93 0.50
CA PRO A 9 6.05 -11.17 1.28
C PRO A 9 6.95 -10.34 0.37
N ILE A 10 7.14 -9.09 0.74
CA ILE A 10 8.10 -8.22 0.06
C ILE A 10 8.90 -7.46 1.12
N ASP A 11 10.12 -7.10 0.76
CA ASP A 11 10.98 -6.33 1.64
C ASP A 11 11.00 -4.86 1.21
N LEU A 12 10.90 -3.97 2.17
CA LEU A 12 10.91 -2.53 1.96
C LEU A 12 11.90 -1.89 2.94
N PRO A 13 12.45 -0.72 2.59
CA PRO A 13 13.24 0.03 3.56
C PRO A 13 12.42 0.35 4.80
N VAL A 14 13.11 0.39 5.95
CA VAL A 14 12.48 0.76 7.21
C VAL A 14 11.83 2.14 7.08
N ALA A 15 10.66 2.27 7.69
CA ALA A 15 9.88 3.51 7.68
C ALA A 15 9.29 3.89 6.32
N SER A 16 9.21 2.94 5.39
CA SER A 16 8.51 3.20 4.13
C SER A 16 7.06 3.54 4.40
N THR A 17 6.55 4.51 3.66
CA THR A 17 5.12 4.86 3.71
C THR A 17 4.36 4.09 2.65
N LEU A 18 3.04 4.11 2.77
CA LEU A 18 2.18 3.50 1.78
C LEU A 18 2.37 4.14 0.40
N ALA A 19 2.56 5.47 0.35
CA ALA A 19 2.83 6.15 -0.92
C ALA A 19 4.13 5.65 -1.55
N GLN A 20 5.16 5.42 -0.74
CA GLN A 20 6.42 4.88 -1.25
C GLN A 20 6.26 3.46 -1.78
N LEU A 21 5.45 2.64 -1.12
CA LEU A 21 5.13 1.31 -1.61
C LEU A 21 4.46 1.38 -2.98
N LEU A 22 3.47 2.25 -3.12
CA LEU A 22 2.78 2.41 -4.39
C LEU A 22 3.72 2.87 -5.49
N LEU A 23 4.61 3.79 -5.18
CA LEU A 23 5.61 4.25 -6.13
C LEU A 23 6.52 3.08 -6.54
N HIS A 24 6.97 2.29 -5.59
CA HIS A 24 7.84 1.14 -5.84
C HIS A 24 7.15 0.11 -6.74
N GLN A 25 5.85 -0.04 -6.62
CA GLN A 25 5.08 -0.98 -7.42
C GLN A 25 4.62 -0.39 -8.76
N GLY A 26 4.99 0.84 -9.05
CA GLY A 26 4.55 1.49 -10.29
C GLY A 26 3.09 1.92 -10.28
N LEU A 27 2.53 2.12 -9.09
CA LEU A 27 1.11 2.39 -8.93
C LEU A 27 0.81 3.79 -8.40
N ALA A 28 1.82 4.66 -8.32
CA ALA A 28 1.68 5.96 -7.67
C ALA A 28 0.57 6.83 -8.25
N GLU A 29 0.34 6.71 -9.55
CA GLU A 29 -0.68 7.51 -10.23
C GLU A 29 -1.87 6.70 -10.67
N ARG A 30 -1.98 5.49 -10.19
CA ARG A 30 -3.10 4.62 -10.52
C ARG A 30 -4.23 4.79 -9.51
N ARG A 31 -5.44 4.52 -9.98
CA ARG A 31 -6.59 4.47 -9.08
C ARG A 31 -6.60 3.12 -8.40
N VAL A 32 -6.21 3.12 -7.15
CA VAL A 32 -6.19 1.90 -6.36
C VAL A 32 -6.88 2.15 -5.03
N ALA A 33 -7.50 1.12 -4.51
CA ALA A 33 -7.98 1.10 -3.14
C ALA A 33 -6.99 0.29 -2.33
N VAL A 34 -6.63 0.80 -1.16
CA VAL A 34 -5.60 0.18 -0.33
C VAL A 34 -6.16 -0.09 1.05
N GLU A 35 -5.93 -1.30 1.54
CA GLU A 35 -6.20 -1.68 2.92
C GLU A 35 -4.89 -2.03 3.60
N VAL A 36 -4.77 -1.63 4.85
CA VAL A 36 -3.66 -2.05 5.70
C VAL A 36 -4.27 -2.75 6.91
N ASN A 37 -3.97 -4.02 7.06
CA ASN A 37 -4.48 -4.86 8.14
C ASN A 37 -6.02 -4.82 8.23
N GLY A 38 -6.67 -4.81 7.08
CA GLY A 38 -8.12 -4.83 6.98
C GLY A 38 -8.80 -3.47 7.04
N ALA A 39 -8.04 -2.39 7.21
CA ALA A 39 -8.62 -1.05 7.29
C ALA A 39 -8.28 -0.26 6.02
N ILE A 40 -9.29 0.32 5.40
CA ILE A 40 -9.07 1.15 4.22
C ILE A 40 -8.28 2.41 4.60
N VAL A 41 -7.27 2.70 3.81
CA VAL A 41 -6.48 3.92 3.98
C VAL A 41 -6.83 4.87 2.83
N PRO A 42 -7.44 6.01 3.11
CA PRO A 42 -7.81 6.94 2.05
C PRO A 42 -6.57 7.50 1.35
N ARG A 43 -6.74 7.85 0.10
CA ARG A 43 -5.63 8.33 -0.73
C ARG A 43 -4.85 9.47 -0.07
N GLY A 44 -5.55 10.41 0.55
CA GLY A 44 -4.90 11.54 1.19
C GLY A 44 -4.02 11.18 2.38
N ALA A 45 -4.12 9.95 2.89
CA ALA A 45 -3.30 9.49 4.00
C ALA A 45 -2.13 8.60 3.57
N HIS A 46 -2.02 8.28 2.28
CA HIS A 46 -0.96 7.36 1.82
C HIS A 46 0.44 7.88 2.12
N ALA A 47 0.66 9.18 1.98
CA ALA A 47 1.98 9.75 2.18
C ALA A 47 2.40 9.79 3.65
N THR A 48 1.45 9.70 4.57
CA THR A 48 1.73 9.76 6.00
C THR A 48 1.54 8.42 6.70
N GLN A 49 0.99 7.43 6.01
CA GLN A 49 0.79 6.11 6.58
C GLN A 49 2.10 5.32 6.53
N ALA A 50 2.81 5.26 7.65
CA ALA A 50 4.02 4.47 7.74
C ALA A 50 3.66 2.99 7.88
N LEU A 51 4.43 2.14 7.22
CA LEU A 51 4.26 0.69 7.31
C LEU A 51 5.17 0.12 8.38
N CYS A 52 4.77 -0.99 8.94
CA CYS A 52 5.51 -1.72 9.97
C CYS A 52 5.74 -3.15 9.53
N ASP A 53 6.70 -3.82 10.17
CA ASP A 53 6.93 -5.23 9.92
C ASP A 53 5.63 -6.02 10.06
N ASP A 54 5.45 -6.96 9.15
CA ASP A 54 4.32 -7.87 9.11
C ASP A 54 2.98 -7.23 8.77
N ASP A 55 2.96 -5.96 8.40
CA ASP A 55 1.72 -5.35 7.91
C ASP A 55 1.20 -6.11 6.70
N ARG A 56 -0.10 -6.30 6.65
CA ARG A 56 -0.77 -6.89 5.50
C ARG A 56 -1.42 -5.78 4.70
N VAL A 57 -0.90 -5.59 3.49
CA VAL A 57 -1.37 -4.55 2.58
C VAL A 57 -2.10 -5.21 1.43
N GLU A 58 -3.30 -4.76 1.16
CA GLU A 58 -4.04 -5.21 0.00
C GLU A 58 -4.31 -4.04 -0.92
N ILE A 59 -3.97 -4.21 -2.17
CA ILE A 59 -4.16 -3.18 -3.18
C ILE A 59 -5.03 -3.77 -4.29
N VAL A 60 -6.14 -3.12 -4.57
CA VAL A 60 -6.98 -3.50 -5.69
C VAL A 60 -7.17 -2.30 -6.61
N HIS A 61 -7.19 -2.54 -7.88
CA HIS A 61 -7.45 -1.48 -8.84
C HIS A 61 -8.92 -1.08 -8.73
N ALA A 62 -9.15 0.21 -8.58
CA ALA A 62 -10.50 0.71 -8.65
C ALA A 62 -10.98 0.47 -10.08
N LEU A 63 -11.97 -0.36 -10.21
CA LEU A 63 -12.66 -0.52 -11.47
C LEU A 63 -13.35 0.80 -11.70
N GLY A 64 -12.71 1.54 -12.50
CA GLY A 64 -13.15 2.84 -12.65
C GLY A 64 -14.44 2.95 -13.33
N GLY A 65 -15.29 2.73 -12.69
CA GLY A 65 -16.47 3.12 -13.16
C GLY A 65 -16.27 4.44 -13.79
N GLY A 66 -15.64 4.42 -14.38
CA GLY A 66 -15.46 5.63 -15.01
C GLY A 66 -14.49 6.28 -14.96
#